data_2ad4046548531f7b7a7a076bdafe1c59
#
_entry.id   2ad4046548531f7b7a7a076bdafe1c59
#
_cell.length_a   1.000
_cell.length_b   1.000
_cell.length_c   1.000
_cell.angle_alpha   90.00
_cell.angle_beta   90.00
_cell.angle_gamma   90.00
#
_symmetry.space_group_name_H-M   'P 1'
#
loop_
_entity.id
_entity.type
_entity.pdbx_description
1 polymer ?
#
loop_
_entity_poly.entity_id
_entity_poly.type
_entity_poly.pdbx_seq_one_letter_code
_entity_poly.pdbx_strand_id
1 'polypeptide(L)'
;MISVAKIWRKISVLAALVLSMGMVACGNNKDEDSPATNYYYHSISSEGLTEATELQEVEQELYLIVEINSAKEKMRVFRYANGLEYQVYYGLNTEFCNKYGDYSSVASFSPGDVVTLSTADEWGRVKQVTKSDAVWVYDDITRYSVDKSLNKLEIADGNYRLSDNTYFFSGNKEIKVDEIGEEDVLQVTGKDKEILSVCVMSGHGTLQLSNTDLFEGSYLQLNTDIFVQITKDMEMEVPEGKYRLVVANDGWGGSKNITIKRGKTTKVNLDEIKGKGPKSGLIQFVVDVAGAKILLDDKLIDYSSPIKIAYGRHNLKVIADGYDQWEKILFVNSEEATVLISLKDDEEQNDSPNSKNDNNDKNNTEDKKGAENNNNSESTQKNTESSEKSSKSDEDDLTDYLATLEELLESIH
;
A
#
# COMPACT_ATOMS: atom_id res chain seq x y z
N MET A 1 -9.65 -27.97 33.88
CA MET A 1 -9.82 -26.53 34.17
C MET A 1 -8.57 -26.01 34.88
N ILE A 2 -7.68 -25.34 34.14
CA ILE A 2 -6.50 -24.68 34.73
C ILE A 2 -6.91 -23.24 34.96
N SER A 3 -6.97 -22.86 36.25
CA SER A 3 -7.48 -21.58 36.69
C SER A 3 -6.73 -20.40 36.09
N VAL A 4 -7.45 -19.47 35.45
CA VAL A 4 -6.98 -18.21 34.85
C VAL A 4 -6.11 -17.39 35.84
N ALA A 5 -6.38 -17.51 37.14
CA ALA A 5 -5.62 -16.86 38.23
C ALA A 5 -4.13 -17.30 38.30
N LYS A 6 -3.76 -18.48 37.78
CA LYS A 6 -2.36 -18.95 37.75
C LYS A 6 -1.55 -18.35 36.61
N ILE A 7 -2.21 -17.92 35.53
CA ILE A 7 -1.55 -17.31 34.36
C ILE A 7 -1.22 -15.84 34.69
N TRP A 8 -2.11 -15.13 35.32
CA TRP A 8 -1.90 -13.73 35.73
C TRP A 8 -0.75 -13.57 36.75
N ARG A 9 -0.59 -14.53 37.68
CA ARG A 9 0.52 -14.48 38.65
C ARG A 9 1.89 -14.68 37.98
N LYS A 10 1.98 -15.42 36.89
CA LYS A 10 3.23 -15.59 36.14
C LYS A 10 3.59 -14.38 35.26
N ILE A 11 2.58 -13.68 34.71
CA ILE A 11 2.79 -12.47 33.95
C ILE A 11 3.22 -11.30 34.84
N SER A 12 2.63 -11.19 36.03
CA SER A 12 3.00 -10.15 37.00
C SER A 12 4.42 -10.30 37.55
N VAL A 13 4.92 -11.54 37.71
CA VAL A 13 6.31 -11.79 38.15
C VAL A 13 7.32 -11.46 37.02
N LEU A 14 6.96 -11.71 35.75
CA LEU A 14 7.81 -11.38 34.64
C LEU A 14 7.91 -9.86 34.42
N ALA A 15 6.80 -9.14 34.58
CA ALA A 15 6.78 -7.67 34.49
C ALA A 15 7.57 -7.00 35.63
N ALA A 16 7.53 -7.57 36.84
CA ALA A 16 8.33 -7.06 37.98
C ALA A 16 9.83 -7.29 37.79
N LEU A 17 10.25 -8.35 37.08
CA LEU A 17 11.67 -8.65 36.83
C LEU A 17 12.27 -7.73 35.77
N VAL A 18 11.49 -7.25 34.79
CA VAL A 18 11.93 -6.30 33.76
C VAL A 18 12.04 -4.87 34.33
N LEU A 19 11.21 -4.50 35.31
CA LEU A 19 11.29 -3.18 35.95
C LEU A 19 12.42 -3.05 36.97
N SER A 20 13.00 -4.13 37.48
CA SER A 20 14.09 -4.09 38.47
C SER A 20 15.50 -3.99 37.84
N MET A 21 15.65 -4.07 36.53
CA MET A 21 16.94 -3.90 35.83
C MET A 21 17.17 -2.50 35.24
N GLY A 22 16.25 -1.55 35.46
CA GLY A 22 16.26 -0.21 34.86
C GLY A 22 16.78 0.92 35.74
N MET A 23 17.36 0.66 36.93
CA MET A 23 17.84 1.73 37.81
C MET A 23 19.21 1.44 38.43
N VAL A 24 20.26 1.45 37.64
CA VAL A 24 21.63 1.76 38.10
C VAL A 24 22.39 2.27 36.88
N ALA A 25 22.56 3.56 36.77
CA ALA A 25 23.75 4.27 36.35
C ALA A 25 23.48 5.77 36.10
N CYS A 26 23.34 6.55 37.17
CA CYS A 26 23.76 7.93 37.14
C CYS A 26 25.12 7.95 37.85
N GLY A 27 26.18 7.96 37.09
CA GLY A 27 27.53 8.19 37.50
C GLY A 27 28.14 9.23 36.59
N ASN A 28 28.30 10.43 37.12
CA ASN A 28 28.94 11.57 36.52
C ASN A 28 30.46 11.29 36.45
N ASN A 29 31.02 11.04 35.28
CA ASN A 29 32.42 11.24 35.01
C ASN A 29 32.59 11.84 33.63
N LYS A 30 33.06 13.05 33.62
CA LYS A 30 33.75 13.65 32.48
C LYS A 30 35.03 12.82 32.26
N ASP A 31 35.17 12.31 31.07
CA ASP A 31 36.38 12.27 30.29
C ASP A 31 36.13 11.46 29.02
N GLU A 32 36.33 12.13 27.92
CA GLU A 32 36.81 11.75 26.60
C GLU A 32 36.72 10.26 26.20
N ASP A 33 35.84 9.99 25.20
CA ASP A 33 36.14 9.33 23.94
C ASP A 33 34.85 8.84 23.30
N SER A 34 34.28 9.67 22.42
CA SER A 34 33.39 9.21 21.39
C SER A 34 34.20 8.40 20.38
N PRO A 35 33.77 7.19 19.99
CA PRO A 35 34.40 6.55 18.84
C PRO A 35 33.98 7.33 17.60
N ALA A 36 34.91 8.12 17.12
CA ALA A 36 34.86 8.83 15.88
C ALA A 36 34.59 7.84 14.74
N THR A 37 33.59 8.14 13.93
CA THR A 37 33.54 7.78 12.52
C THR A 37 34.98 7.72 11.97
N ASN A 38 35.37 6.54 11.49
CA ASN A 38 36.67 6.36 10.82
C ASN A 38 36.68 7.12 9.49
N TYR A 39 36.86 8.43 9.57
CA TYR A 39 37.51 9.15 8.48
C TYR A 39 38.98 8.84 8.56
N TYR A 40 39.57 8.25 7.54
CA TYR A 40 41.00 8.16 7.36
C TYR A 40 41.58 9.56 7.25
N TYR A 41 41.97 10.15 8.39
CA TYR A 41 42.85 11.29 8.38
C TYR A 41 44.26 10.79 8.17
N HIS A 42 44.80 11.01 6.98
CA HIS A 42 46.24 11.10 6.84
C HIS A 42 46.71 12.28 7.70
N SER A 43 47.53 12.01 8.72
CA SER A 43 48.26 13.03 9.45
C SER A 43 49.23 13.75 8.49
N ILE A 44 48.83 14.94 8.05
CA ILE A 44 49.72 15.86 7.34
C ILE A 44 50.39 16.66 8.41
N SER A 45 51.73 16.50 8.48
CA SER A 45 52.62 17.34 9.26
C SER A 45 52.42 18.81 8.85
N SER A 46 52.39 19.68 9.85
CA SER A 46 52.19 21.11 9.74
C SER A 46 53.37 21.83 9.08
N GLU A 47 53.51 21.71 7.77
CA GLU A 47 54.34 22.63 6.97
C GLU A 47 53.73 22.67 5.54
N GLY A 48 53.08 23.81 5.22
CA GLY A 48 52.67 24.13 3.87
C GLY A 48 51.17 24.31 3.70
N LEU A 49 50.62 25.45 4.16
CA LEU A 49 49.35 25.99 3.70
C LEU A 49 49.51 26.46 2.25
N THR A 50 49.10 25.63 1.30
CA THR A 50 48.72 26.09 -0.04
C THR A 50 47.66 25.16 -0.61
N GLU A 51 46.53 25.78 -0.99
CA GLU A 51 45.43 25.30 -1.78
C GLU A 51 44.49 24.26 -1.14
N ALA A 52 43.26 24.71 -0.94
CA ALA A 52 42.12 23.85 -0.66
C ALA A 52 42.00 22.79 -1.78
N THR A 53 42.53 21.61 -1.52
CA THR A 53 42.21 20.44 -2.33
C THR A 53 40.73 20.16 -2.10
N GLU A 54 39.90 20.35 -3.10
CA GLU A 54 38.53 19.84 -3.11
C GLU A 54 38.59 18.39 -2.62
N LEU A 55 37.89 18.12 -1.51
CA LEU A 55 37.67 16.75 -1.06
C LEU A 55 36.89 16.07 -2.19
N GLN A 56 37.56 15.28 -3.01
CA GLN A 56 36.86 14.37 -3.91
C GLN A 56 36.09 13.40 -3.04
N GLU A 57 34.79 13.54 -3.02
CA GLU A 57 33.90 12.51 -2.50
C GLU A 57 34.30 11.20 -3.16
N VAL A 58 34.85 10.27 -2.40
CA VAL A 58 35.13 8.92 -2.89
C VAL A 58 33.76 8.28 -3.08
N GLU A 59 33.31 8.19 -4.33
CA GLU A 59 32.03 7.58 -4.66
C GLU A 59 32.00 6.15 -4.09
N GLN A 60 31.06 5.89 -3.19
CA GLN A 60 30.91 4.59 -2.57
C GLN A 60 30.54 3.54 -3.63
N GLU A 61 31.26 2.43 -3.65
CA GLU A 61 30.94 1.32 -4.55
C GLU A 61 29.61 0.68 -4.16
N LEU A 62 28.68 0.65 -5.11
CA LEU A 62 27.35 0.09 -4.94
C LEU A 62 27.28 -1.36 -5.42
N TYR A 63 26.70 -2.18 -4.57
CA TYR A 63 26.39 -3.58 -4.85
C TYR A 63 24.91 -3.83 -4.66
N LEU A 64 24.30 -4.57 -5.58
CA LEU A 64 22.94 -5.07 -5.43
C LEU A 64 23.00 -6.49 -4.87
N ILE A 65 22.22 -6.79 -3.87
CA ILE A 65 22.04 -8.18 -3.41
C ILE A 65 21.13 -8.90 -4.39
N VAL A 66 21.66 -9.94 -5.05
CA VAL A 66 20.91 -10.77 -6.00
C VAL A 66 20.35 -12.01 -5.29
N GLU A 67 21.10 -12.59 -4.35
CA GLU A 67 20.69 -13.78 -3.59
C GLU A 67 21.36 -13.80 -2.22
N ILE A 68 20.61 -14.22 -1.19
CA ILE A 68 21.14 -14.49 0.15
C ILE A 68 20.90 -15.97 0.47
N ASN A 69 21.98 -16.70 0.77
CA ASN A 69 21.91 -18.07 1.24
C ASN A 69 22.42 -18.17 2.68
N SER A 70 21.49 -18.02 3.62
CA SER A 70 21.82 -18.01 5.05
C SER A 70 22.39 -19.35 5.56
N ALA A 71 21.97 -20.45 4.97
CA ALA A 71 22.49 -21.78 5.35
C ALA A 71 23.97 -22.01 4.97
N LYS A 72 24.46 -21.26 3.96
CA LYS A 72 25.85 -21.32 3.48
C LYS A 72 26.63 -20.06 3.80
N GLU A 73 26.07 -19.14 4.56
CA GLU A 73 26.67 -17.86 4.94
C GLU A 73 27.28 -17.12 3.74
N LYS A 74 26.52 -17.02 2.64
CA LYS A 74 26.99 -16.38 1.41
C LYS A 74 25.88 -15.55 0.74
N MET A 75 26.32 -14.53 -0.01
CA MET A 75 25.50 -13.69 -0.87
C MET A 75 26.05 -13.70 -2.29
N ARG A 76 25.17 -13.59 -3.27
CA ARG A 76 25.50 -13.22 -4.64
C ARG A 76 25.14 -11.76 -4.80
N VAL A 77 26.11 -10.95 -5.22
CA VAL A 77 25.95 -9.51 -5.36
C VAL A 77 26.38 -9.07 -6.76
N PHE A 78 25.67 -8.10 -7.32
CA PHE A 78 26.02 -7.45 -8.58
C PHE A 78 26.72 -6.13 -8.26
N ARG A 79 27.90 -5.90 -8.85
CA ARG A 79 28.68 -4.68 -8.67
C ARG A 79 28.42 -3.70 -9.81
N TYR A 80 27.80 -2.56 -9.51
CA TYR A 80 27.44 -1.58 -10.55
C TYR A 80 28.66 -0.97 -11.27
N ALA A 81 29.80 -0.84 -10.59
CA ALA A 81 31.01 -0.24 -11.17
C ALA A 81 31.55 -1.00 -12.40
N ASN A 82 31.30 -2.29 -12.53
CA ASN A 82 31.82 -3.11 -13.63
C ASN A 82 30.81 -4.07 -14.27
N GLY A 83 29.55 -4.08 -13.79
CA GLY A 83 28.50 -4.91 -14.35
C GLY A 83 28.68 -6.42 -14.14
N LEU A 84 29.40 -6.84 -13.10
CA LEU A 84 29.69 -8.26 -12.83
C LEU A 84 29.09 -8.71 -11.51
N GLU A 85 28.70 -9.99 -11.46
CA GLU A 85 28.26 -10.64 -10.23
C GLU A 85 29.42 -11.29 -9.49
N TYR A 86 29.36 -11.22 -8.16
CA TYR A 86 30.34 -11.79 -7.25
C TYR A 86 29.66 -12.63 -6.17
N GLN A 87 30.36 -13.68 -5.73
CA GLN A 87 29.97 -14.42 -4.55
C GLN A 87 30.76 -13.88 -3.36
N VAL A 88 30.04 -13.43 -2.35
CA VAL A 88 30.58 -12.83 -1.13
C VAL A 88 30.22 -13.71 0.05
N TYR A 89 31.20 -13.98 0.93
CA TYR A 89 30.97 -14.74 2.17
C TYR A 89 30.83 -13.81 3.36
N TYR A 90 30.03 -14.22 4.32
CA TYR A 90 29.87 -13.54 5.60
C TYR A 90 29.91 -14.56 6.75
N GLY A 91 29.88 -14.12 7.99
CA GLY A 91 29.91 -15.02 9.14
C GLY A 91 29.46 -14.31 10.41
N LEU A 92 29.69 -14.93 11.56
CA LEU A 92 29.26 -14.39 12.86
C LEU A 92 29.84 -13.01 13.20
N ASN A 93 31.01 -12.69 12.65
CA ASN A 93 31.71 -11.42 12.89
C ASN A 93 31.39 -10.38 11.81
N THR A 94 30.51 -10.70 10.85
CA THR A 94 30.08 -9.74 9.84
C THR A 94 29.02 -8.82 10.44
N GLU A 95 29.26 -7.55 10.40
CA GLU A 95 28.31 -6.53 10.83
C GLU A 95 27.35 -6.19 9.70
N PHE A 96 26.06 -6.30 9.98
CA PHE A 96 25.01 -5.86 9.08
C PHE A 96 24.44 -4.54 9.60
N CYS A 97 24.42 -3.49 8.78
CA CYS A 97 23.98 -2.18 9.19
C CYS A 97 22.89 -1.63 8.25
N ASN A 98 21.94 -0.89 8.80
CA ASN A 98 20.99 -0.12 8.02
C ASN A 98 21.70 1.09 7.36
N LYS A 99 20.96 1.89 6.58
CA LYS A 99 21.52 3.08 5.89
C LYS A 99 22.01 4.20 6.83
N TYR A 100 21.69 4.13 8.12
CA TYR A 100 22.13 5.08 9.14
C TYR A 100 23.34 4.58 9.94
N GLY A 101 23.82 3.36 9.64
CA GLY A 101 24.91 2.72 10.35
C GLY A 101 24.51 1.94 11.60
N ASP A 102 23.20 1.87 11.92
CA ASP A 102 22.75 1.08 13.06
C ASP A 102 22.82 -0.41 12.76
N TYR A 103 23.19 -1.18 13.78
CA TYR A 103 23.29 -2.63 13.66
C TYR A 103 21.93 -3.27 13.37
N SER A 104 21.97 -4.24 12.48
CA SER A 104 20.83 -5.00 12.01
C SER A 104 21.19 -6.48 11.91
N SER A 105 20.28 -7.30 11.41
CA SER A 105 20.55 -8.71 11.14
C SER A 105 20.55 -9.01 9.65
N VAL A 106 21.18 -10.10 9.23
CA VAL A 106 21.11 -10.55 7.85
C VAL A 106 19.65 -10.76 7.36
N ALA A 107 18.71 -11.07 8.26
CA ALA A 107 17.29 -11.22 7.93
C ALA A 107 16.61 -9.92 7.51
N SER A 108 17.22 -8.76 7.77
CA SER A 108 16.71 -7.45 7.31
C SER A 108 17.18 -7.08 5.90
N PHE A 109 17.93 -7.97 5.27
CA PHE A 109 18.42 -7.80 3.90
C PHE A 109 17.72 -8.77 2.96
N SER A 110 17.44 -8.31 1.76
CA SER A 110 16.71 -9.08 0.75
C SER A 110 17.33 -8.87 -0.64
N PRO A 111 17.09 -9.78 -1.58
CA PRO A 111 17.36 -9.49 -2.98
C PRO A 111 16.72 -8.17 -3.41
N GLY A 112 17.46 -7.35 -4.13
CA GLY A 112 17.04 -6.00 -4.52
C GLY A 112 17.55 -4.88 -3.63
N ASP A 113 18.05 -5.18 -2.42
CA ASP A 113 18.70 -4.19 -1.58
C ASP A 113 20.04 -3.75 -2.18
N VAL A 114 20.28 -2.45 -2.20
CA VAL A 114 21.56 -1.86 -2.62
C VAL A 114 22.41 -1.59 -1.38
N VAL A 115 23.62 -2.13 -1.39
CA VAL A 115 24.53 -2.13 -0.24
C VAL A 115 25.94 -1.66 -0.61
N THR A 116 26.69 -1.28 0.39
CA THR A 116 28.16 -1.14 0.35
C THR A 116 28.79 -2.30 1.11
N LEU A 117 29.95 -2.74 0.65
CA LEU A 117 30.69 -3.84 1.25
C LEU A 117 32.05 -3.34 1.74
N SER A 118 32.42 -3.72 2.95
CA SER A 118 33.80 -3.52 3.43
C SER A 118 34.77 -4.51 2.80
N THR A 119 36.06 -4.28 3.01
CA THR A 119 37.08 -5.25 2.64
C THR A 119 36.86 -6.59 3.34
N ALA A 120 37.25 -7.68 2.68
CA ALA A 120 37.21 -9.01 3.27
C ALA A 120 38.28 -9.20 4.36
N ASP A 121 37.98 -10.09 5.31
CA ASP A 121 38.94 -10.57 6.29
C ASP A 121 39.94 -11.58 5.67
N GLU A 122 40.85 -12.11 6.50
CA GLU A 122 41.80 -13.13 6.08
C GLU A 122 41.17 -14.44 5.58
N TRP A 123 39.88 -14.67 5.90
CA TRP A 123 39.09 -15.84 5.49
C TRP A 123 38.23 -15.57 4.24
N GLY A 124 38.38 -14.38 3.64
CA GLY A 124 37.57 -13.96 2.49
C GLY A 124 36.12 -13.58 2.82
N ARG A 125 35.82 -13.34 4.10
CA ARG A 125 34.50 -12.89 4.56
C ARG A 125 34.50 -11.37 4.67
N VAL A 126 33.40 -10.74 4.21
CA VAL A 126 33.22 -9.30 4.40
C VAL A 126 33.03 -8.97 5.88
N LYS A 127 33.66 -7.89 6.33
CA LYS A 127 33.56 -7.45 7.72
C LYS A 127 32.24 -6.72 7.98
N GLN A 128 31.75 -5.98 6.97
CA GLN A 128 30.53 -5.20 7.10
C GLN A 128 29.75 -5.16 5.80
N VAL A 129 28.42 -5.21 5.91
CA VAL A 129 27.43 -5.01 4.84
C VAL A 129 26.49 -3.92 5.31
N THR A 130 26.45 -2.79 4.60
CA THR A 130 25.61 -1.64 4.99
C THR A 130 24.65 -1.30 3.86
N LYS A 131 23.36 -1.10 4.17
CA LYS A 131 22.41 -0.56 3.18
C LYS A 131 22.88 0.82 2.75
N SER A 132 22.94 1.06 1.44
CA SER A 132 23.46 2.30 0.90
C SER A 132 22.53 3.48 1.18
N ASP A 133 23.08 4.60 1.58
CA ASP A 133 22.41 5.90 1.70
C ASP A 133 22.49 6.73 0.41
N ALA A 134 23.30 6.28 -0.56
CA ALA A 134 23.45 6.93 -1.87
C ALA A 134 22.33 6.61 -2.86
N VAL A 135 21.32 5.84 -2.44
CA VAL A 135 20.15 5.44 -3.26
C VAL A 135 18.86 5.89 -2.59
N TRP A 136 17.88 6.23 -3.44
CA TRP A 136 16.51 6.41 -2.96
C TRP A 136 15.75 5.09 -3.04
N VAL A 137 14.77 4.92 -2.15
CA VAL A 137 13.86 3.77 -2.11
C VAL A 137 12.44 4.31 -2.02
N TYR A 138 11.57 3.86 -2.90
CA TYR A 138 10.14 4.11 -2.87
C TYR A 138 9.43 2.80 -2.53
N ASP A 139 8.66 2.81 -1.46
CA ASP A 139 7.88 1.67 -0.97
C ASP A 139 6.41 1.82 -1.37
N ASP A 140 5.67 0.72 -1.35
CA ASP A 140 4.21 0.64 -1.52
C ASP A 140 3.72 1.31 -2.83
N ILE A 141 4.47 1.16 -3.91
CA ILE A 141 4.10 1.73 -5.21
C ILE A 141 3.02 0.87 -5.85
N THR A 142 1.82 1.46 -6.01
CA THR A 142 0.65 0.85 -6.65
C THR A 142 0.26 1.52 -7.96
N ARG A 143 0.76 2.74 -8.23
CA ARG A 143 0.50 3.47 -9.48
C ARG A 143 1.79 3.65 -10.26
N TYR A 144 1.96 2.85 -11.28
CA TYR A 144 3.11 2.86 -12.16
C TYR A 144 2.73 2.39 -13.56
N SER A 145 3.60 2.65 -14.51
CA SER A 145 3.50 2.16 -15.88
C SER A 145 4.88 1.79 -16.40
N VAL A 146 5.01 0.61 -16.99
CA VAL A 146 6.25 0.11 -17.58
C VAL A 146 6.20 0.26 -19.08
N ASP A 147 6.99 1.17 -19.64
CA ASP A 147 7.20 1.28 -21.10
C ASP A 147 8.49 0.56 -21.51
N LYS A 148 8.34 -0.68 -21.98
CA LYS A 148 9.46 -1.53 -22.41
C LYS A 148 10.13 -1.01 -23.68
N SER A 149 9.39 -0.30 -24.52
CA SER A 149 9.91 0.23 -25.79
C SER A 149 10.85 1.41 -25.55
N LEU A 150 10.62 2.16 -24.51
CA LEU A 150 11.43 3.30 -24.09
C LEU A 150 12.37 2.98 -22.91
N ASN A 151 12.38 1.74 -22.44
CA ASN A 151 13.12 1.34 -21.24
C ASN A 151 12.86 2.29 -20.06
N LYS A 152 11.57 2.51 -19.75
CA LYS A 152 11.12 3.51 -18.80
C LYS A 152 10.13 2.90 -17.81
N LEU A 153 10.24 3.30 -16.55
CA LEU A 153 9.23 3.12 -15.52
C LEU A 153 8.72 4.51 -15.10
N GLU A 154 7.41 4.70 -15.19
CA GLU A 154 6.72 5.85 -14.62
C GLU A 154 6.23 5.49 -13.22
N ILE A 155 6.48 6.37 -12.26
CA ILE A 155 5.96 6.26 -10.90
C ILE A 155 5.33 7.60 -10.57
N ALA A 156 4.03 7.63 -10.37
CA ALA A 156 3.25 8.87 -10.25
C ALA A 156 3.58 9.83 -11.43
N ASP A 157 4.14 10.99 -11.16
CA ASP A 157 4.53 11.98 -12.19
C ASP A 157 6.02 11.87 -12.59
N GLY A 158 6.76 10.92 -12.01
CA GLY A 158 8.19 10.73 -12.22
C GLY A 158 8.50 9.73 -13.32
N ASN A 159 9.45 10.08 -14.21
CA ASN A 159 9.97 9.19 -15.24
C ASN A 159 11.37 8.72 -14.86
N TYR A 160 11.58 7.41 -14.85
CA TYR A 160 12.82 6.76 -14.48
C TYR A 160 13.28 5.81 -15.58
N ARG A 161 14.59 5.71 -15.76
CA ARG A 161 15.19 4.86 -16.78
C ARG A 161 15.43 3.46 -16.23
N LEU A 162 15.03 2.46 -17.02
CA LEU A 162 15.46 1.07 -16.87
C LEU A 162 16.71 0.84 -17.74
N SER A 163 17.69 0.10 -17.23
CA SER A 163 18.90 -0.28 -17.95
C SER A 163 19.04 -1.80 -17.97
N ASP A 164 20.02 -2.30 -18.75
CA ASP A 164 20.34 -3.73 -18.73
C ASP A 164 20.84 -4.22 -17.36
N ASN A 165 21.21 -3.29 -16.49
CA ASN A 165 21.66 -3.55 -15.12
C ASN A 165 20.53 -3.37 -14.09
N THR A 166 19.28 -3.15 -14.51
CA THR A 166 18.13 -3.11 -13.61
C THR A 166 17.66 -4.52 -13.31
N TYR A 167 17.62 -4.88 -12.03
CA TYR A 167 17.16 -6.19 -11.55
C TYR A 167 15.72 -6.15 -11.09
N PHE A 168 15.00 -7.24 -11.35
CA PHE A 168 13.59 -7.39 -10.96
C PHE A 168 13.44 -8.63 -10.08
N PHE A 169 12.72 -8.48 -8.97
CA PHE A 169 12.51 -9.57 -8.01
C PHE A 169 11.04 -9.74 -7.64
N SER A 170 10.65 -10.99 -7.37
CA SER A 170 9.39 -11.32 -6.73
C SER A 170 9.67 -12.25 -5.55
N GLY A 171 9.61 -11.70 -4.34
CA GLY A 171 10.19 -12.33 -3.16
C GLY A 171 11.71 -12.54 -3.33
N ASN A 172 12.17 -13.78 -3.12
CA ASN A 172 13.60 -14.11 -3.29
C ASN A 172 13.97 -14.60 -4.69
N LYS A 173 13.08 -14.47 -5.67
CA LYS A 173 13.28 -14.96 -7.02
C LYS A 173 13.48 -13.78 -7.97
N GLU A 174 14.56 -13.84 -8.76
CA GLU A 174 14.75 -12.96 -9.91
C GLU A 174 13.68 -13.26 -10.97
N ILE A 175 13.05 -12.21 -11.50
CA ILE A 175 12.00 -12.27 -12.52
C ILE A 175 12.37 -11.36 -13.69
N LYS A 176 11.58 -11.44 -14.75
CA LYS A 176 11.67 -10.50 -15.87
C LYS A 176 10.68 -9.37 -15.69
N VAL A 177 10.95 -8.25 -16.34
CA VAL A 177 10.05 -7.09 -16.37
C VAL A 177 8.64 -7.45 -16.88
N ASP A 178 8.51 -8.48 -17.72
CA ASP A 178 7.24 -8.96 -18.26
C ASP A 178 6.37 -9.70 -17.22
N GLU A 179 6.96 -10.10 -16.10
CA GLU A 179 6.27 -10.80 -15.02
C GLU A 179 5.70 -9.83 -13.95
N ILE A 180 5.87 -8.52 -14.14
CA ILE A 180 5.24 -7.51 -13.29
C ILE A 180 3.84 -7.24 -13.84
N GLY A 181 2.80 -7.44 -13.02
CA GLY A 181 1.40 -7.15 -13.34
C GLY A 181 0.98 -5.75 -12.92
N GLU A 182 -0.14 -5.27 -13.43
CA GLU A 182 -0.68 -3.94 -13.10
C GLU A 182 -1.17 -3.86 -11.65
N GLU A 183 -1.51 -5.00 -11.07
CA GLU A 183 -2.04 -5.13 -9.70
C GLU A 183 -0.93 -5.39 -8.65
N ASP A 184 0.35 -5.35 -9.05
CA ASP A 184 1.45 -5.59 -8.14
C ASP A 184 1.75 -4.35 -7.29
N VAL A 185 2.20 -4.59 -6.07
CA VAL A 185 2.75 -3.54 -5.20
C VAL A 185 4.27 -3.62 -5.26
N LEU A 186 4.92 -2.52 -5.64
CA LEU A 186 6.35 -2.49 -5.87
C LEU A 186 7.10 -1.72 -4.78
N GLN A 187 8.31 -2.19 -4.48
CA GLN A 187 9.39 -1.39 -3.91
C GLN A 187 10.39 -1.12 -5.02
N VAL A 188 10.78 0.14 -5.21
CA VAL A 188 11.68 0.56 -6.27
C VAL A 188 12.88 1.27 -5.67
N THR A 189 14.08 0.80 -6.00
CA THR A 189 15.33 1.41 -5.57
C THR A 189 16.07 1.98 -6.77
N GLY A 190 16.57 3.20 -6.64
CA GLY A 190 17.31 3.84 -7.73
C GLY A 190 18.31 4.89 -7.25
N LYS A 191 19.10 5.37 -8.19
CA LYS A 191 20.03 6.48 -8.02
C LYS A 191 19.76 7.51 -9.13
N ASP A 192 19.62 8.78 -8.77
CA ASP A 192 19.25 9.84 -9.70
C ASP A 192 17.93 9.52 -10.43
N LYS A 193 17.97 9.36 -11.74
CA LYS A 193 16.84 8.97 -12.61
C LYS A 193 16.96 7.54 -13.13
N GLU A 194 17.87 6.73 -12.60
CA GLU A 194 18.06 5.34 -12.99
C GLU A 194 17.56 4.39 -11.92
N ILE A 195 16.80 3.40 -12.34
CA ILE A 195 16.32 2.32 -11.47
C ILE A 195 17.37 1.23 -11.39
N LEU A 196 17.72 0.86 -10.19
CA LEU A 196 18.68 -0.19 -9.89
C LEU A 196 17.99 -1.52 -9.64
N SER A 197 16.88 -1.50 -8.88
CA SER A 197 16.07 -2.69 -8.63
C SER A 197 14.58 -2.37 -8.48
N VAL A 198 13.76 -3.35 -8.83
CA VAL A 198 12.32 -3.37 -8.64
C VAL A 198 11.94 -4.67 -7.95
N CYS A 199 11.32 -4.59 -6.79
CA CYS A 199 10.89 -5.73 -6.00
C CYS A 199 9.37 -5.75 -5.90
N VAL A 200 8.74 -6.85 -6.34
CA VAL A 200 7.31 -7.09 -6.15
C VAL A 200 7.08 -7.52 -4.72
N MET A 201 6.52 -6.62 -3.91
CA MET A 201 6.23 -6.82 -2.49
C MET A 201 4.94 -7.63 -2.31
N SER A 202 3.87 -7.24 -3.01
CA SER A 202 2.64 -8.02 -3.15
C SER A 202 2.40 -8.27 -4.62
N GLY A 203 2.34 -9.53 -5.01
CA GLY A 203 2.18 -9.93 -6.40
C GLY A 203 0.75 -10.31 -6.73
N HIS A 204 0.53 -10.75 -7.95
CA HIS A 204 -0.76 -11.21 -8.47
C HIS A 204 -0.73 -12.70 -8.79
N GLY A 205 -1.92 -13.26 -8.96
CA GLY A 205 -2.16 -14.56 -9.58
C GLY A 205 -3.32 -14.47 -10.56
N THR A 206 -3.57 -15.51 -11.31
CA THR A 206 -4.64 -15.55 -12.30
C THR A 206 -5.88 -16.21 -11.70
N LEU A 207 -7.05 -15.58 -11.81
CA LEU A 207 -8.35 -16.18 -11.59
C LEU A 207 -8.94 -16.60 -12.93
N GLN A 208 -9.24 -17.89 -13.08
CA GLN A 208 -9.87 -18.46 -14.28
C GLN A 208 -11.25 -19.00 -13.91
N LEU A 209 -12.31 -18.48 -14.56
CA LEU A 209 -13.67 -18.95 -14.40
C LEU A 209 -14.02 -19.96 -15.49
N SER A 210 -14.84 -20.95 -15.16
CA SER A 210 -15.43 -21.88 -16.10
C SER A 210 -16.93 -22.03 -15.86
N ASN A 211 -17.67 -22.50 -16.90
CA ASN A 211 -19.13 -22.58 -16.91
C ASN A 211 -19.79 -21.22 -16.62
N THR A 212 -19.34 -20.22 -17.35
CA THR A 212 -19.75 -18.82 -17.19
C THR A 212 -21.10 -18.50 -17.82
N ASP A 213 -21.65 -19.35 -18.69
CA ASP A 213 -22.83 -19.07 -19.54
C ASP A 213 -24.04 -18.49 -18.77
N LEU A 214 -24.32 -19.03 -17.58
CA LEU A 214 -25.43 -18.55 -16.75
C LEU A 214 -25.18 -17.14 -16.18
N PHE A 215 -23.92 -16.77 -15.97
CA PHE A 215 -23.51 -15.54 -15.31
C PHE A 215 -22.92 -14.51 -16.27
N GLU A 216 -22.82 -14.83 -17.56
CA GLU A 216 -22.28 -13.91 -18.56
C GLU A 216 -23.08 -12.60 -18.59
N GLY A 217 -22.38 -11.47 -18.57
CA GLY A 217 -22.99 -10.14 -18.51
C GLY A 217 -23.41 -9.69 -17.09
N SER A 218 -23.43 -10.60 -16.11
CA SER A 218 -23.58 -10.26 -14.70
C SER A 218 -22.23 -9.91 -14.07
N TYR A 219 -22.13 -9.86 -12.75
CA TYR A 219 -20.95 -9.41 -12.04
C TYR A 219 -20.35 -10.50 -11.15
N LEU A 220 -19.02 -10.52 -11.14
CA LEU A 220 -18.18 -11.16 -10.15
C LEU A 220 -17.81 -10.12 -9.09
N GLN A 221 -17.96 -10.47 -7.83
CA GLN A 221 -17.48 -9.68 -6.71
C GLN A 221 -16.42 -10.49 -5.93
N LEU A 222 -15.26 -9.88 -5.65
CA LEU A 222 -14.24 -10.42 -4.77
C LEU A 222 -14.10 -9.49 -3.56
N ASN A 223 -14.52 -9.96 -2.38
CA ASN A 223 -14.70 -9.14 -1.17
C ASN A 223 -15.59 -7.93 -1.45
N THR A 224 -15.14 -6.72 -1.06
CA THR A 224 -15.76 -5.42 -1.35
C THR A 224 -14.99 -4.60 -2.39
N ASP A 225 -13.82 -5.07 -2.79
CA ASP A 225 -12.80 -4.25 -3.45
C ASP A 225 -12.82 -4.43 -4.97
N ILE A 226 -13.12 -5.64 -5.46
CA ILE A 226 -13.10 -5.96 -6.89
C ILE A 226 -14.52 -6.33 -7.34
N PHE A 227 -15.02 -5.59 -8.34
CA PHE A 227 -16.34 -5.77 -8.92
C PHE A 227 -16.24 -5.65 -10.43
N VAL A 228 -16.32 -6.79 -11.15
CA VAL A 228 -16.08 -6.87 -12.58
C VAL A 228 -17.18 -7.64 -13.30
N GLN A 229 -17.45 -7.30 -14.55
CA GLN A 229 -18.44 -8.00 -15.37
C GLN A 229 -17.89 -9.34 -15.85
N ILE A 230 -18.68 -10.40 -15.68
CA ILE A 230 -18.32 -11.75 -16.13
C ILE A 230 -18.45 -11.84 -17.65
N THR A 231 -17.38 -12.27 -18.28
CA THR A 231 -17.32 -12.60 -19.71
C THR A 231 -17.19 -14.13 -19.88
N LYS A 232 -17.40 -14.58 -21.11
CA LYS A 232 -17.23 -15.99 -21.43
C LYS A 232 -15.78 -16.44 -21.16
N ASP A 233 -15.64 -17.58 -20.49
CA ASP A 233 -14.33 -18.17 -20.15
C ASP A 233 -13.34 -17.15 -19.54
N MET A 234 -13.86 -16.30 -18.64
CA MET A 234 -13.14 -15.17 -18.05
C MET A 234 -11.85 -15.58 -17.38
N GLU A 235 -10.79 -14.87 -17.71
CA GLU A 235 -9.48 -14.96 -17.06
C GLU A 235 -9.00 -13.55 -16.73
N MET A 236 -8.53 -13.33 -15.47
CA MET A 236 -8.09 -12.02 -15.02
C MET A 236 -6.98 -12.15 -13.98
N GLU A 237 -6.12 -11.14 -13.92
CA GLU A 237 -5.16 -10.98 -12.83
C GLU A 237 -5.86 -10.46 -11.58
N VAL A 238 -5.47 -10.99 -10.43
CA VAL A 238 -6.01 -10.59 -9.11
C VAL A 238 -4.85 -10.57 -8.12
N PRO A 239 -4.73 -9.54 -7.27
CA PRO A 239 -3.73 -9.50 -6.22
C PRO A 239 -3.73 -10.77 -5.37
N GLU A 240 -2.56 -11.21 -4.91
CA GLU A 240 -2.47 -12.37 -4.04
C GLU A 240 -3.21 -12.12 -2.72
N GLY A 241 -4.01 -13.10 -2.29
CA GLY A 241 -4.82 -12.91 -1.08
C GLY A 241 -5.89 -13.96 -0.90
N LYS A 242 -6.70 -13.76 0.14
CA LYS A 242 -7.90 -14.55 0.42
C LYS A 242 -9.13 -13.72 0.05
N TYR A 243 -9.98 -14.29 -0.79
CA TYR A 243 -11.16 -13.61 -1.30
C TYR A 243 -12.41 -14.44 -1.07
N ARG A 244 -13.49 -13.76 -0.74
CA ARG A 244 -14.84 -14.29 -0.89
C ARG A 244 -15.34 -13.93 -2.28
N LEU A 245 -15.35 -14.91 -3.19
CA LEU A 245 -15.91 -14.78 -4.52
C LEU A 245 -17.44 -14.92 -4.43
N VAL A 246 -18.17 -14.00 -5.03
CA VAL A 246 -19.64 -13.98 -5.09
C VAL A 246 -20.07 -13.77 -6.54
N VAL A 247 -21.03 -14.55 -6.98
CA VAL A 247 -21.69 -14.39 -8.28
C VAL A 247 -23.20 -14.48 -8.12
N ALA A 248 -23.94 -13.73 -8.94
CA ALA A 248 -25.40 -13.80 -8.95
C ALA A 248 -25.94 -13.40 -10.34
N ASN A 249 -26.95 -14.12 -10.84
CA ASN A 249 -27.70 -13.77 -12.05
C ASN A 249 -29.04 -14.51 -12.09
N ASP A 250 -30.13 -13.82 -12.43
CA ASP A 250 -31.49 -14.37 -12.63
C ASP A 250 -31.95 -15.35 -11.52
N GLY A 251 -31.70 -14.97 -10.29
CA GLY A 251 -32.03 -15.79 -9.13
C GLY A 251 -31.07 -16.93 -8.85
N TRP A 252 -30.02 -17.11 -9.64
CA TRP A 252 -28.94 -18.07 -9.38
C TRP A 252 -27.75 -17.37 -8.77
N GLY A 253 -27.03 -18.05 -7.89
CA GLY A 253 -25.82 -17.48 -7.33
C GLY A 253 -25.44 -18.07 -5.99
N GLY A 254 -24.29 -17.64 -5.53
CA GLY A 254 -23.69 -18.04 -4.27
C GLY A 254 -22.30 -17.47 -4.09
N SER A 255 -21.60 -17.99 -3.08
CA SER A 255 -20.24 -17.56 -2.76
C SER A 255 -19.32 -18.72 -2.49
N LYS A 256 -18.01 -18.50 -2.71
CA LYS A 256 -16.94 -19.45 -2.43
C LYS A 256 -15.72 -18.68 -1.93
N ASN A 257 -15.09 -19.19 -0.85
CA ASN A 257 -13.80 -18.66 -0.43
C ASN A 257 -12.70 -19.25 -1.30
N ILE A 258 -11.88 -18.38 -1.87
CA ILE A 258 -10.75 -18.74 -2.72
C ILE A 258 -9.47 -18.12 -2.18
N THR A 259 -8.33 -18.64 -2.61
CA THR A 259 -7.01 -18.07 -2.30
C THR A 259 -6.25 -17.89 -3.60
N ILE A 260 -5.94 -16.64 -3.91
CA ILE A 260 -5.05 -16.30 -5.02
C ILE A 260 -3.61 -16.36 -4.51
N LYS A 261 -2.76 -17.07 -5.24
CA LYS A 261 -1.34 -17.19 -4.92
C LYS A 261 -0.52 -16.61 -6.05
N ARG A 262 0.53 -15.89 -5.70
CA ARG A 262 1.47 -15.24 -6.63
C ARG A 262 1.90 -16.21 -7.74
N GLY A 263 1.75 -15.77 -8.99
CA GLY A 263 2.13 -16.51 -10.20
C GLY A 263 1.43 -17.85 -10.39
N LYS A 264 0.23 -18.05 -9.79
CA LYS A 264 -0.56 -19.28 -9.91
C LYS A 264 -1.94 -19.01 -10.44
N THR A 265 -2.46 -19.93 -11.25
CA THR A 265 -3.86 -19.90 -11.71
C THR A 265 -4.76 -20.57 -10.68
N THR A 266 -5.77 -19.82 -10.21
CA THR A 266 -6.86 -20.32 -9.37
C THR A 266 -8.08 -20.53 -10.25
N LYS A 267 -8.51 -21.81 -10.40
CA LYS A 267 -9.66 -22.17 -11.22
C LYS A 267 -10.93 -22.24 -10.39
N VAL A 268 -12.00 -21.63 -10.87
CA VAL A 268 -13.31 -21.63 -10.22
C VAL A 268 -14.38 -22.04 -11.23
N ASN A 269 -15.10 -23.13 -10.91
CA ASN A 269 -16.24 -23.57 -11.66
C ASN A 269 -17.51 -22.94 -11.08
N LEU A 270 -18.21 -22.11 -11.86
CA LEU A 270 -19.40 -21.38 -11.41
C LEU A 270 -20.61 -22.31 -11.20
N ASP A 271 -20.66 -23.47 -11.85
CA ASP A 271 -21.70 -24.47 -11.58
C ASP A 271 -21.71 -24.99 -10.15
N GLU A 272 -20.54 -25.01 -9.49
CA GLU A 272 -20.43 -25.39 -8.08
C GLU A 272 -20.99 -24.32 -7.13
N ILE A 273 -21.14 -23.09 -7.60
CA ILE A 273 -21.53 -21.91 -6.81
C ILE A 273 -22.98 -21.50 -7.06
N LYS A 274 -23.53 -21.81 -8.24
CA LYS A 274 -24.86 -21.34 -8.68
C LYS A 274 -26.01 -21.67 -7.71
N GLY A 275 -25.87 -22.71 -6.88
CA GLY A 275 -26.91 -23.14 -5.96
C GLY A 275 -27.97 -24.06 -6.61
N LYS A 276 -29.06 -24.33 -5.91
CA LYS A 276 -30.05 -25.34 -6.26
C LYS A 276 -31.35 -24.77 -6.88
N GLY A 277 -31.40 -23.51 -7.21
CA GLY A 277 -32.60 -22.89 -7.78
C GLY A 277 -32.62 -21.39 -7.55
N PRO A 278 -33.64 -20.71 -8.07
CA PRO A 278 -33.71 -19.28 -8.00
C PRO A 278 -33.81 -18.78 -6.56
N LYS A 279 -32.89 -17.89 -6.20
CA LYS A 279 -32.80 -17.21 -4.92
C LYS A 279 -33.27 -15.77 -5.04
N SER A 280 -33.70 -15.19 -3.94
CA SER A 280 -34.02 -13.77 -3.84
C SER A 280 -33.51 -13.23 -2.50
N GLY A 281 -33.14 -11.98 -2.51
CA GLY A 281 -32.82 -11.21 -1.30
C GLY A 281 -34.02 -10.36 -0.86
N LEU A 282 -34.11 -10.12 0.44
CA LEU A 282 -35.03 -9.17 1.04
C LEU A 282 -34.29 -7.84 1.19
N ILE A 283 -34.63 -6.87 0.35
CA ILE A 283 -33.84 -5.62 0.25
C ILE A 283 -34.68 -4.47 0.82
N GLN A 284 -34.12 -3.79 1.82
CA GLN A 284 -34.67 -2.56 2.39
C GLN A 284 -34.00 -1.35 1.72
N PHE A 285 -34.81 -0.45 1.18
CA PHE A 285 -34.32 0.83 0.66
C PHE A 285 -34.55 1.95 1.68
N VAL A 286 -33.56 2.81 1.82
CA VAL A 286 -33.62 4.02 2.64
C VAL A 286 -33.14 5.17 1.78
N VAL A 287 -33.99 6.19 1.57
CA VAL A 287 -33.67 7.39 0.77
C VAL A 287 -33.71 8.59 1.71
N ASP A 288 -32.73 9.46 1.60
CA ASP A 288 -32.57 10.64 2.45
C ASP A 288 -33.52 11.81 2.07
N VAL A 289 -34.27 11.67 0.97
CA VAL A 289 -35.24 12.66 0.48
C VAL A 289 -36.66 12.12 0.58
N ALA A 290 -37.53 12.88 1.24
CA ALA A 290 -38.94 12.51 1.36
C ALA A 290 -39.67 12.64 0.02
N GLY A 291 -40.55 11.67 -0.27
CA GLY A 291 -41.35 11.65 -1.51
C GLY A 291 -40.61 11.13 -2.74
N ALA A 292 -39.39 10.63 -2.57
CA ALA A 292 -38.65 9.99 -3.64
C ALA A 292 -39.42 8.74 -4.19
N LYS A 293 -39.29 8.52 -5.47
CA LYS A 293 -39.87 7.36 -6.18
C LYS A 293 -38.72 6.47 -6.63
N ILE A 294 -38.83 5.18 -6.32
CA ILE A 294 -37.87 4.17 -6.77
C ILE A 294 -38.49 3.34 -7.88
N LEU A 295 -37.75 3.22 -9.00
CA LEU A 295 -38.05 2.28 -10.06
C LEU A 295 -36.98 1.19 -10.06
N LEU A 296 -37.42 -0.06 -10.05
CA LEU A 296 -36.59 -1.25 -10.16
C LEU A 296 -36.94 -1.93 -11.49
N ASP A 297 -35.94 -2.08 -12.38
CA ASP A 297 -36.17 -2.59 -13.75
C ASP A 297 -37.33 -1.88 -14.45
N ASP A 298 -37.32 -0.53 -14.38
CA ASP A 298 -38.33 0.39 -14.91
C ASP A 298 -39.75 0.26 -14.29
N LYS A 299 -39.91 -0.50 -13.19
CA LYS A 299 -41.16 -0.64 -12.46
C LYS A 299 -41.12 0.14 -11.16
N LEU A 300 -42.10 1.00 -10.93
CA LEU A 300 -42.27 1.68 -9.65
C LEU A 300 -42.51 0.66 -8.55
N ILE A 301 -41.74 0.77 -7.47
CA ILE A 301 -41.83 -0.10 -6.29
C ILE A 301 -42.28 0.66 -5.06
N ASP A 302 -42.98 -0.04 -4.15
CA ASP A 302 -43.25 0.44 -2.80
C ASP A 302 -42.12 -0.05 -1.89
N TYR A 303 -41.29 0.87 -1.42
CA TYR A 303 -40.13 0.60 -0.58
C TYR A 303 -40.39 0.90 0.91
N SER A 304 -41.64 1.10 1.31
CA SER A 304 -42.01 1.30 2.72
C SER A 304 -41.66 0.09 3.62
N SER A 305 -41.49 -1.07 3.01
CA SER A 305 -41.08 -2.31 3.64
C SER A 305 -40.03 -3.03 2.77
N PRO A 306 -39.24 -3.99 3.33
CA PRO A 306 -38.30 -4.77 2.54
C PRO A 306 -38.94 -5.50 1.37
N ILE A 307 -38.28 -5.45 0.20
CA ILE A 307 -38.80 -6.02 -1.04
C ILE A 307 -38.01 -7.26 -1.43
N LYS A 308 -38.72 -8.30 -1.87
CA LYS A 308 -38.11 -9.51 -2.38
C LYS A 308 -37.66 -9.32 -3.83
N ILE A 309 -36.34 -9.33 -4.06
CA ILE A 309 -35.68 -9.11 -5.36
C ILE A 309 -34.87 -10.35 -5.73
N ALA A 310 -34.93 -10.82 -6.96
CA ALA A 310 -34.14 -11.96 -7.42
C ALA A 310 -32.63 -11.68 -7.31
N TYR A 311 -31.84 -12.71 -7.14
CA TYR A 311 -30.36 -12.56 -7.24
C TYR A 311 -29.96 -12.18 -8.66
N GLY A 312 -29.07 -11.23 -8.79
CA GLY A 312 -28.56 -10.76 -10.05
C GLY A 312 -28.48 -9.24 -10.16
N ARG A 313 -28.35 -8.78 -11.38
CA ARG A 313 -28.25 -7.38 -11.74
C ARG A 313 -29.64 -6.78 -11.98
N HIS A 314 -29.91 -5.64 -11.36
CA HIS A 314 -31.16 -4.89 -11.52
C HIS A 314 -30.82 -3.42 -11.81
N ASN A 315 -31.70 -2.78 -12.59
CA ASN A 315 -31.57 -1.34 -12.85
C ASN A 315 -32.36 -0.58 -11.78
N LEU A 316 -31.67 0.25 -11.02
CA LEU A 316 -32.24 1.04 -9.93
C LEU A 316 -32.23 2.51 -10.33
N LYS A 317 -33.42 3.12 -10.41
CA LYS A 317 -33.60 4.52 -10.72
C LYS A 317 -34.37 5.20 -9.60
N VAL A 318 -33.89 6.35 -9.15
CA VAL A 318 -34.54 7.15 -8.10
C VAL A 318 -34.84 8.54 -8.64
N ILE A 319 -36.06 9.00 -8.39
CA ILE A 319 -36.58 10.29 -8.85
C ILE A 319 -37.18 11.02 -7.64
N ALA A 320 -36.79 12.26 -7.43
CA ALA A 320 -37.37 13.13 -6.41
C ALA A 320 -37.52 14.55 -6.95
N ASP A 321 -38.55 15.26 -6.50
CA ASP A 321 -38.79 16.65 -6.95
C ASP A 321 -37.66 17.57 -6.47
N GLY A 322 -37.04 18.29 -7.42
CA GLY A 322 -35.94 19.22 -7.15
C GLY A 322 -34.54 18.57 -7.12
N TYR A 323 -34.43 17.30 -7.46
CA TYR A 323 -33.15 16.58 -7.54
C TYR A 323 -32.99 15.98 -8.94
N ASP A 324 -31.72 15.85 -9.37
CA ASP A 324 -31.39 15.15 -10.60
C ASP A 324 -31.76 13.66 -10.50
N GLN A 325 -32.11 13.07 -11.62
CA GLN A 325 -32.42 11.65 -11.67
C GLN A 325 -31.16 10.84 -11.36
N TRP A 326 -31.25 10.00 -10.33
CA TRP A 326 -30.17 9.08 -9.93
C TRP A 326 -30.44 7.69 -10.50
N GLU A 327 -29.43 7.09 -11.17
CA GLU A 327 -29.54 5.76 -11.78
C GLU A 327 -28.25 4.97 -11.53
N LYS A 328 -28.39 3.77 -10.97
CA LYS A 328 -27.27 2.84 -10.72
C LYS A 328 -27.71 1.39 -10.87
N ILE A 329 -26.72 0.52 -11.05
CA ILE A 329 -26.94 -0.91 -11.04
C ILE A 329 -26.96 -1.40 -9.60
N LEU A 330 -28.06 -2.10 -9.23
CA LEU A 330 -28.17 -2.85 -7.98
C LEU A 330 -27.77 -4.31 -8.24
N PHE A 331 -26.79 -4.81 -7.51
CA PHE A 331 -26.38 -6.21 -7.58
C PHE A 331 -26.83 -6.97 -6.32
N VAL A 332 -27.89 -7.76 -6.46
CA VAL A 332 -28.44 -8.56 -5.36
C VAL A 332 -27.75 -9.90 -5.30
N ASN A 333 -27.05 -10.16 -4.19
CA ASN A 333 -26.24 -11.37 -3.99
C ASN A 333 -26.27 -11.91 -2.55
N SER A 334 -27.14 -11.36 -1.72
CA SER A 334 -27.32 -11.74 -0.31
C SER A 334 -28.79 -11.95 0.02
N GLU A 335 -29.07 -12.71 1.07
CA GLU A 335 -30.44 -13.01 1.52
C GLU A 335 -31.14 -11.77 2.08
N GLU A 336 -30.39 -10.86 2.71
CA GLU A 336 -30.88 -9.59 3.23
C GLU A 336 -29.83 -8.49 3.01
N ALA A 337 -30.31 -7.28 2.72
CA ALA A 337 -29.46 -6.09 2.62
C ALA A 337 -30.27 -4.81 2.80
N THR A 338 -29.59 -3.73 3.24
CA THR A 338 -30.10 -2.37 3.26
C THR A 338 -29.33 -1.54 2.24
N VAL A 339 -30.05 -0.86 1.36
CA VAL A 339 -29.49 0.05 0.34
C VAL A 339 -29.79 1.48 0.78
N LEU A 340 -28.73 2.21 1.11
CA LEU A 340 -28.80 3.62 1.45
C LEU A 340 -28.62 4.45 0.17
N ILE A 341 -29.53 5.39 -0.10
CA ILE A 341 -29.52 6.24 -1.29
C ILE A 341 -29.53 7.68 -0.84
N SER A 342 -28.47 8.43 -1.18
CA SER A 342 -28.38 9.87 -0.97
C SER A 342 -28.53 10.58 -2.30
N LEU A 343 -29.51 11.51 -2.38
CA LEU A 343 -29.74 12.40 -3.51
C LEU A 343 -29.27 13.83 -3.24
N LYS A 344 -28.76 14.11 -2.02
CA LYS A 344 -28.21 15.42 -1.68
C LYS A 344 -26.86 15.57 -2.34
N ASP A 345 -26.70 16.71 -3.01
CA ASP A 345 -25.61 17.05 -3.91
C ASP A 345 -24.23 16.60 -3.44
N ASP A 346 -23.50 15.92 -4.32
CA ASP A 346 -22.04 15.77 -4.28
C ASP A 346 -21.30 17.10 -4.61
N GLU A 347 -21.81 18.26 -4.18
CA GLU A 347 -21.14 19.56 -4.42
C GLU A 347 -19.82 19.69 -3.62
N GLU A 348 -19.48 18.76 -2.73
CA GLU A 348 -18.24 18.83 -1.93
C GLU A 348 -17.10 17.89 -2.38
N GLN A 349 -17.22 17.13 -3.49
CA GLN A 349 -16.15 16.22 -3.93
C GLN A 349 -15.49 16.57 -5.28
N ASN A 350 -15.67 17.77 -5.83
CA ASN A 350 -15.01 18.19 -7.08
C ASN A 350 -14.07 19.38 -6.89
N ASP A 351 -13.17 19.31 -5.91
CA ASP A 351 -11.95 20.12 -5.93
C ASP A 351 -10.77 19.29 -6.48
N SER A 352 -10.89 18.90 -7.74
CA SER A 352 -9.73 18.60 -8.57
C SER A 352 -9.47 19.81 -9.46
N PRO A 353 -8.30 20.43 -9.38
CA PRO A 353 -7.98 21.57 -10.24
C PRO A 353 -7.81 21.10 -11.68
N ASN A 354 -8.87 21.24 -12.47
CA ASN A 354 -8.84 20.95 -13.89
C ASN A 354 -8.14 22.07 -14.65
N SER A 355 -7.02 21.72 -15.24
CA SER A 355 -6.25 22.42 -16.25
C SER A 355 -7.15 23.05 -17.31
N LYS A 356 -7.28 24.36 -17.29
CA LYS A 356 -7.82 25.11 -18.45
C LYS A 356 -6.71 25.38 -19.43
N ASN A 357 -6.70 24.61 -20.49
CA ASN A 357 -6.11 24.99 -21.76
C ASN A 357 -7.10 25.94 -22.46
N ASP A 358 -6.78 27.20 -22.53
CA ASP A 358 -7.38 28.12 -23.49
C ASP A 358 -6.29 28.71 -24.37
N ASN A 359 -6.15 28.08 -25.52
CA ASN A 359 -5.66 28.74 -26.73
C ASN A 359 -6.81 29.52 -27.34
N ASN A 360 -6.75 30.82 -27.37
CA ASN A 360 -7.10 31.51 -28.57
C ASN A 360 -6.53 32.94 -28.64
N ASP A 361 -5.84 33.14 -29.71
CA ASP A 361 -5.32 34.36 -30.30
C ASP A 361 -6.41 35.45 -30.57
N LYS A 362 -6.12 36.68 -30.34
CA LYS A 362 -6.02 37.82 -31.28
C LYS A 362 -6.36 39.16 -30.68
N ASN A 363 -5.32 40.03 -30.75
CA ASN A 363 -5.32 41.44 -31.18
C ASN A 363 -6.45 42.38 -30.75
N ASN A 364 -6.19 43.43 -30.04
CA ASN A 364 -5.81 44.74 -30.54
C ASN A 364 -6.02 45.85 -29.49
N THR A 365 -4.99 46.60 -29.29
CA THR A 365 -4.87 48.10 -29.26
C THR A 365 -5.66 48.93 -28.25
N GLU A 366 -4.85 49.65 -27.47
CA GLU A 366 -4.91 51.07 -27.08
C GLU A 366 -5.72 51.55 -25.88
N ASP A 367 -4.92 52.10 -25.03
CA ASP A 367 -4.95 53.46 -24.45
C ASP A 367 -5.65 53.75 -23.11
N LYS A 368 -4.76 54.21 -22.22
CA LYS A 368 -4.81 55.36 -21.35
C LYS A 368 -5.43 55.32 -19.94
N LYS A 369 -4.47 55.53 -19.03
CA LYS A 369 -4.51 56.49 -17.89
C LYS A 369 -5.57 56.27 -16.81
N GLY A 370 -5.14 56.11 -15.56
CA GLY A 370 -4.65 57.09 -14.69
C GLY A 370 -5.08 56.86 -13.25
N ALA A 371 -4.17 57.16 -12.34
CA ALA A 371 -4.33 57.67 -11.00
C ALA A 371 -4.87 56.76 -9.88
N GLU A 372 -3.99 56.35 -8.99
CA GLU A 372 -3.80 56.93 -7.64
C GLU A 372 -5.03 56.90 -6.73
N ASN A 373 -5.00 56.21 -5.62
CA ASN A 373 -4.61 56.71 -4.33
C ASN A 373 -4.86 55.70 -3.19
N ASN A 374 -3.82 55.46 -2.42
CA ASN A 374 -3.67 55.48 -0.98
C ASN A 374 -4.91 55.39 -0.06
N ASN A 375 -4.86 54.51 0.92
CA ASN A 375 -4.64 54.75 2.37
C ASN A 375 -5.03 53.50 3.15
N ASN A 376 -4.09 52.85 3.82
CA ASN A 376 -3.66 53.03 5.22
C ASN A 376 -4.76 53.03 6.30
N SER A 377 -4.70 52.03 7.17
CA SER A 377 -4.84 52.03 8.63
C SER A 377 -5.06 50.60 9.12
N GLU A 378 -4.11 49.99 9.73
CA GLU A 378 -3.74 49.96 11.16
C GLU A 378 -4.78 49.34 12.11
N SER A 379 -4.27 48.32 12.77
CA SER A 379 -4.45 47.89 14.17
C SER A 379 -5.76 47.18 14.54
N THR A 380 -5.74 46.06 15.20
CA THR A 380 -5.39 45.84 16.60
C THR A 380 -5.49 44.34 16.95
N GLN A 381 -4.49 43.87 17.67
CA GLN A 381 -4.46 42.61 18.39
C GLN A 381 -5.61 42.49 19.40
N LYS A 382 -6.15 41.30 19.54
CA LYS A 382 -6.55 40.80 20.87
C LYS A 382 -6.50 39.31 20.95
N ASN A 383 -5.58 38.84 21.77
CA ASN A 383 -5.56 37.52 22.40
C ASN A 383 -6.85 37.23 23.13
N THR A 384 -7.34 36.04 23.09
CA THR A 384 -7.88 35.36 24.29
C THR A 384 -7.81 33.84 24.12
N GLU A 385 -7.28 33.26 25.15
CA GLU A 385 -7.16 31.84 25.51
C GLU A 385 -8.48 31.08 25.55
N SER A 386 -8.30 29.81 25.50
CA SER A 386 -9.08 28.72 26.11
C SER A 386 -9.69 27.81 25.04
N SER A 387 -9.69 26.53 25.14
CA SER A 387 -9.35 25.56 26.18
C SER A 387 -9.46 24.16 25.58
N GLU A 388 -8.63 23.29 26.07
CA GLU A 388 -8.70 21.84 25.94
C GLU A 388 -10.13 21.30 26.06
N LYS A 389 -10.54 20.50 25.08
CA LYS A 389 -11.51 19.41 25.26
C LYS A 389 -11.60 18.58 24.02
N SER A 390 -10.88 17.48 23.94
CA SER A 390 -11.36 16.25 23.31
C SER A 390 -10.36 15.12 23.57
N SER A 391 -10.61 14.35 24.56
CA SER A 391 -10.11 12.99 24.73
C SER A 391 -11.02 12.28 25.73
N LYS A 392 -12.23 11.93 25.28
CA LYS A 392 -13.15 11.12 26.09
C LYS A 392 -14.24 10.43 25.27
N SER A 393 -14.02 10.14 23.99
CA SER A 393 -14.98 9.40 23.16
C SER A 393 -14.48 8.04 22.67
N ASP A 394 -13.18 7.75 22.79
CA ASP A 394 -12.63 6.50 22.21
C ASP A 394 -12.53 5.36 23.24
N GLU A 395 -12.66 5.63 24.53
CA GLU A 395 -12.67 4.58 25.57
C GLU A 395 -14.06 3.99 25.83
N ASP A 396 -15.13 4.75 25.61
CA ASP A 396 -16.50 4.29 25.84
C ASP A 396 -17.00 3.38 24.70
N ASP A 397 -16.55 3.60 23.44
CA ASP A 397 -16.87 2.74 22.29
C ASP A 397 -16.18 1.36 22.36
N LEU A 398 -14.99 1.29 22.96
CA LEU A 398 -14.25 0.03 23.08
C LEU A 398 -14.83 -0.89 24.16
N THR A 399 -15.39 -0.32 25.21
CA THR A 399 -16.03 -1.08 26.30
C THR A 399 -17.37 -1.67 25.88
N ASP A 400 -18.13 -0.97 25.04
CA ASP A 400 -19.41 -1.46 24.50
C ASP A 400 -19.20 -2.58 23.47
N TYR A 401 -18.11 -2.49 22.67
CA TYR A 401 -17.72 -3.55 21.73
C TYR A 401 -17.25 -4.83 22.41
N LEU A 402 -16.55 -4.72 23.55
CA LEU A 402 -16.10 -5.87 24.32
C LEU A 402 -17.26 -6.56 25.07
N ALA A 403 -18.25 -5.80 25.54
CA ALA A 403 -19.45 -6.36 26.19
C ALA A 403 -20.31 -7.15 25.17
N THR A 404 -20.41 -6.68 23.93
CA THR A 404 -21.13 -7.36 22.83
C THR A 404 -20.43 -8.66 22.41
N LEU A 405 -19.10 -8.73 22.48
CA LEU A 405 -18.33 -9.94 22.19
C LEU A 405 -18.45 -11.00 23.29
N GLU A 406 -18.56 -10.61 24.56
CA GLU A 406 -18.78 -11.54 25.66
C GLU A 406 -20.19 -12.18 25.60
N GLU A 407 -21.22 -11.40 25.25
CA GLU A 407 -22.59 -11.90 25.08
C GLU A 407 -22.72 -12.89 23.92
N LEU A 408 -21.97 -12.65 22.83
CA LEU A 408 -21.89 -13.57 21.68
C LEU A 408 -21.16 -14.88 22.01
N LEU A 409 -20.16 -14.85 22.87
CA LEU A 409 -19.42 -16.03 23.30
C LEU A 409 -20.19 -16.90 24.29
N GLU A 410 -21.06 -16.31 25.13
CA GLU A 410 -21.96 -17.05 26.02
C GLU A 410 -23.12 -17.72 25.27
N SER A 411 -23.52 -17.22 24.09
CA SER A 411 -24.60 -17.79 23.29
C SER A 411 -24.20 -19.05 22.49
N ILE A 412 -22.93 -19.44 22.51
CA ILE A 412 -22.38 -20.59 21.75
C ILE A 412 -22.09 -21.80 22.69
N HIS A 413 -22.47 -21.71 23.96
CA HIS A 413 -22.37 -22.84 24.89
C HIS A 413 -23.82 -23.29 25.30
#